data_3134541b04a3c95c036df2c67e01a3d9
#
_entry.id   3134541b04a3c95c036df2c67e01a3d9
#
_cell.length_a   1.000
_cell.length_b   1.000
_cell.length_c   1.000
_cell.angle_alpha   90.00
_cell.angle_beta   90.00
_cell.angle_gamma   90.00
#
_symmetry.space_group_name_H-M   'P 1'
#
loop_
_entity.id
_entity.type
_entity.pdbx_description
1 polymer ?
#
loop_
_entity_poly.entity_id
_entity_poly.type
_entity_poly.pdbx_seq_one_letter_code
_entity_poly.pdbx_strand_id
1 'polypeptide(L)'
;MQHQTSDARLSIKKQPAHNNNMILKTIQQNFREAMSFCAAGVHVITTDGKAGRYGITMTAVTSITDTPPTMVLCVNQKTSIYPILLENEYLCVNVLAKYQQDVAEHFAGMTKLTPAERFEQHIWHRGKTGQLQIEGALAHLHGHIVEHHVMGTHGVFYIHLDEILHHDEAEPLLYFRRQFG
;
A
#
# COMPACT_ATOMS: atom_id res chain seq x y z
N MET A 1 31.30 -15.60 53.94
CA MET A 1 31.58 -15.47 52.48
C MET A 1 30.48 -14.65 51.86
N GLN A 2 30.75 -13.35 51.65
CA GLN A 2 29.81 -12.42 51.04
C GLN A 2 30.20 -12.29 49.56
N HIS A 3 29.29 -12.67 48.64
CA HIS A 3 29.44 -12.39 47.22
C HIS A 3 28.94 -10.99 46.91
N GLN A 4 29.87 -10.09 46.60
CA GLN A 4 29.56 -8.80 45.97
C GLN A 4 29.29 -9.02 44.49
N THR A 5 28.06 -8.80 44.04
CA THR A 5 27.70 -8.66 42.63
C THR A 5 27.96 -7.22 42.19
N SER A 6 28.96 -7.05 41.36
CA SER A 6 29.30 -5.77 40.71
C SER A 6 28.29 -5.47 39.63
N ASP A 7 27.44 -4.48 39.85
CA ASP A 7 26.46 -3.97 38.90
C ASP A 7 27.16 -2.95 37.97
N ALA A 8 27.70 -3.46 36.85
CA ALA A 8 28.28 -2.63 35.80
C ALA A 8 27.16 -2.00 34.92
N ARG A 9 26.58 -0.88 35.37
CA ARG A 9 25.69 -0.07 34.52
C ARG A 9 26.48 0.55 33.40
N LEU A 10 26.31 0.03 32.16
CA LEU A 10 26.76 0.70 30.94
C LEU A 10 26.05 2.05 30.83
N SER A 11 26.77 3.14 31.05
CA SER A 11 26.27 4.49 30.78
C SER A 11 26.23 4.73 29.28
N ILE A 12 25.06 4.59 28.67
CA ILE A 12 24.81 4.99 27.27
C ILE A 12 24.93 6.52 27.22
N LYS A 13 26.04 7.03 26.71
CA LYS A 13 26.22 8.46 26.43
C LYS A 13 25.15 8.87 25.40
N LYS A 14 24.18 9.72 25.80
CA LYS A 14 23.22 10.33 24.87
C LYS A 14 23.99 11.19 23.86
N GLN A 15 24.00 10.78 22.60
CA GLN A 15 24.51 11.62 21.51
C GLN A 15 23.66 12.89 21.37
N PRO A 16 24.23 14.05 20.97
CA PRO A 16 23.49 15.28 20.82
C PRO A 16 22.39 15.14 19.75
N ALA A 17 21.20 15.64 20.02
CA ALA A 17 19.98 15.48 19.22
C ALA A 17 20.15 15.92 17.75
N HIS A 18 21.02 16.88 17.46
CA HIS A 18 21.28 17.36 16.10
C HIS A 18 22.01 16.33 15.23
N ASN A 19 22.94 15.57 15.79
CA ASN A 19 23.66 14.50 15.10
C ASN A 19 22.74 13.32 14.77
N ASN A 20 21.83 12.98 15.69
CA ASN A 20 20.83 11.92 15.50
C ASN A 20 19.86 12.24 14.35
N ASN A 21 19.42 13.48 14.18
CA ASN A 21 18.53 13.89 13.10
C ASN A 21 19.19 13.81 11.72
N MET A 22 20.48 14.14 11.63
CA MET A 22 21.22 14.05 10.37
C MET A 22 21.46 12.58 9.98
N ILE A 23 21.83 11.73 10.92
CA ILE A 23 22.01 10.29 10.71
C ILE A 23 20.67 9.66 10.28
N LEU A 24 19.57 9.98 10.94
CA LEU A 24 18.24 9.47 10.59
C LEU A 24 17.83 9.87 9.17
N LYS A 25 18.06 11.12 8.77
CA LYS A 25 17.77 11.58 7.39
C LYS A 25 18.59 10.80 6.35
N THR A 26 19.87 10.52 6.63
CA THR A 26 20.74 9.73 5.76
C THR A 26 20.23 8.29 5.63
N ILE A 27 19.85 7.64 6.74
CA ILE A 27 19.27 6.28 6.73
C ILE A 27 17.98 6.25 5.92
N GLN A 28 17.10 7.24 6.09
CA GLN A 28 15.84 7.33 5.35
C GLN A 28 16.06 7.50 3.84
N GLN A 29 17.08 8.28 3.45
CA GLN A 29 17.45 8.45 2.04
C GLN A 29 17.96 7.15 1.45
N ASN A 30 18.92 6.50 2.12
CA ASN A 30 19.50 5.24 1.69
C ASN A 30 18.44 4.14 1.60
N PHE A 31 17.51 4.08 2.56
CA PHE A 31 16.39 3.15 2.53
C PHE A 31 15.51 3.36 1.28
N ARG A 32 15.10 4.61 0.99
CA ARG A 32 14.30 4.91 -0.21
C ARG A 32 15.05 4.61 -1.50
N GLU A 33 16.37 4.84 -1.52
CA GLU A 33 17.19 4.51 -2.67
C GLU A 33 17.27 2.99 -2.87
N ALA A 34 17.59 2.25 -1.83
CA ALA A 34 17.65 0.79 -1.87
C ALA A 34 16.31 0.18 -2.31
N MET A 35 15.18 0.66 -1.76
CA MET A 35 13.85 0.19 -2.14
C MET A 35 13.49 0.53 -3.59
N SER A 36 14.09 1.56 -4.20
CA SER A 36 13.85 1.87 -5.62
C SER A 36 14.40 0.82 -6.58
N PHE A 37 15.32 -0.05 -6.12
CA PHE A 37 15.86 -1.18 -6.88
C PHE A 37 14.99 -2.45 -6.77
N CYS A 38 13.96 -2.44 -5.96
CA CYS A 38 12.99 -3.52 -5.89
C CYS A 38 11.90 -3.26 -6.93
N ALA A 39 11.85 -4.07 -7.99
CA ALA A 39 10.74 -4.04 -8.93
C ALA A 39 9.47 -4.52 -8.22
N ALA A 40 8.36 -3.82 -8.43
CA ALA A 40 7.08 -4.16 -7.82
C ALA A 40 5.94 -4.03 -8.83
N GLY A 41 4.93 -4.89 -8.70
CA GLY A 41 3.68 -4.74 -9.44
C GLY A 41 2.94 -3.46 -9.00
N VAL A 42 2.24 -2.85 -9.95
CA VAL A 42 1.44 -1.65 -9.71
C VAL A 42 -0.02 -2.03 -9.52
N HIS A 43 -0.63 -1.50 -8.47
CA HIS A 43 -2.02 -1.78 -8.11
C HIS A 43 -2.80 -0.50 -7.92
N VAL A 44 -4.08 -0.51 -8.26
CA VAL A 44 -5.05 0.49 -7.78
C VAL A 44 -5.95 -0.16 -6.74
N ILE A 45 -5.90 0.37 -5.53
CA ILE A 45 -6.80 -0.02 -4.46
C ILE A 45 -8.04 0.85 -4.55
N THR A 46 -9.21 0.25 -4.62
CA THR A 46 -10.50 0.95 -4.63
C THR A 46 -11.33 0.54 -3.43
N THR A 47 -12.07 1.49 -2.89
CA THR A 47 -13.06 1.26 -1.83
C THR A 47 -14.28 2.13 -2.09
N ASP A 48 -15.47 1.62 -1.77
CA ASP A 48 -16.76 2.33 -1.90
C ASP A 48 -17.68 1.85 -0.77
N GLY A 49 -18.11 2.76 0.09
CA GLY A 49 -18.90 2.42 1.27
C GLY A 49 -19.40 3.66 2.00
N LYS A 50 -19.56 3.58 3.31
CA LYS A 50 -20.11 4.64 4.17
C LYS A 50 -19.34 5.96 4.06
N ALA A 51 -17.99 5.90 3.97
CA ALA A 51 -17.13 7.06 3.83
C ALA A 51 -16.98 7.54 2.38
N GLY A 52 -17.73 6.94 1.45
CA GLY A 52 -17.71 7.27 0.03
C GLY A 52 -16.69 6.45 -0.76
N ARG A 53 -16.61 6.81 -2.06
CA ARG A 53 -15.74 6.14 -3.03
C ARG A 53 -14.38 6.81 -3.09
N TYR A 54 -13.33 5.98 -3.04
CA TYR A 54 -11.96 6.46 -3.19
C TYR A 54 -11.06 5.40 -3.84
N GLY A 55 -9.93 5.85 -4.41
CA GLY A 55 -8.91 4.97 -4.98
C GLY A 55 -7.51 5.57 -4.84
N ILE A 56 -6.50 4.69 -4.80
CA ILE A 56 -5.08 5.05 -4.73
C ILE A 56 -4.22 4.05 -5.48
N THR A 57 -3.20 4.54 -6.17
CA THR A 57 -2.13 3.69 -6.73
C THR A 57 -1.10 3.36 -5.66
N MET A 58 -0.74 2.09 -5.57
CA MET A 58 0.31 1.64 -4.65
C MET A 58 1.05 0.40 -5.15
N THR A 59 2.27 0.23 -4.63
CA THR A 59 3.13 -0.93 -4.85
C THR A 59 3.36 -1.73 -3.57
N ALA A 60 3.02 -1.17 -2.40
CA ALA A 60 3.18 -1.82 -1.09
C ALA A 60 2.04 -2.80 -0.80
N VAL A 61 1.94 -3.83 -1.65
CA VAL A 61 0.92 -4.87 -1.65
C VAL A 61 1.63 -6.22 -1.75
N THR A 62 1.34 -7.16 -0.86
CA THR A 62 1.90 -8.51 -0.95
C THR A 62 0.98 -9.57 -0.33
N SER A 63 1.08 -10.81 -0.82
CA SER A 63 0.40 -11.96 -0.22
C SER A 63 1.09 -12.38 1.07
N ILE A 64 0.32 -12.91 2.02
CA ILE A 64 0.82 -13.49 3.28
C ILE A 64 0.65 -15.02 3.26
N THR A 65 -0.56 -15.48 3.00
CA THR A 65 -0.92 -16.89 3.01
C THR A 65 -2.11 -17.15 2.08
N ASP A 66 -2.25 -18.39 1.64
CA ASP A 66 -3.41 -18.86 0.86
C ASP A 66 -4.46 -19.60 1.74
N THR A 67 -4.19 -19.76 3.05
CA THR A 67 -5.04 -20.53 3.97
C THR A 67 -5.26 -19.78 5.30
N PRO A 68 -6.32 -18.94 5.40
CA PRO A 68 -7.19 -18.42 4.34
C PRO A 68 -6.45 -17.41 3.45
N PRO A 69 -6.91 -17.18 2.21
CA PRO A 69 -6.27 -16.20 1.32
C PRO A 69 -6.19 -14.82 1.97
N THR A 70 -4.99 -14.37 2.27
CA THR A 70 -4.72 -13.13 3.02
C THR A 70 -3.58 -12.36 2.40
N MET A 71 -3.74 -11.04 2.31
CA MET A 71 -2.69 -10.13 1.85
C MET A 71 -2.52 -8.94 2.79
N VAL A 72 -1.41 -8.22 2.61
CA VAL A 72 -1.10 -7.01 3.37
C VAL A 72 -0.96 -5.80 2.44
N LEU A 73 -1.47 -4.66 2.92
CA LEU A 73 -1.30 -3.33 2.32
C LEU A 73 -0.63 -2.40 3.33
N CYS A 74 0.34 -1.59 2.87
CA CYS A 74 0.95 -0.55 3.72
C CYS A 74 0.56 0.84 3.20
N VAL A 75 -0.36 1.51 3.88
CA VAL A 75 -0.95 2.79 3.48
C VAL A 75 -0.44 3.92 4.36
N ASN A 76 0.06 5.00 3.75
CA ASN A 76 0.49 6.17 4.50
C ASN A 76 -0.71 6.86 5.17
N GLN A 77 -0.63 7.09 6.49
CA GLN A 77 -1.71 7.70 7.30
C GLN A 77 -2.10 9.12 6.85
N LYS A 78 -1.23 9.81 6.10
CA LYS A 78 -1.50 11.16 5.58
C LYS A 78 -2.31 11.14 4.28
N THR A 79 -2.53 9.98 3.66
CA THR A 79 -3.35 9.88 2.45
C THR A 79 -4.83 9.95 2.77
N SER A 80 -5.62 10.56 1.89
CA SER A 80 -7.07 10.70 2.09
C SER A 80 -7.79 9.36 2.15
N ILE A 81 -7.26 8.32 1.50
CA ILE A 81 -7.86 6.98 1.52
C ILE A 81 -7.74 6.29 2.89
N TYR A 82 -6.75 6.64 3.70
CA TYR A 82 -6.48 5.94 4.96
C TYR A 82 -7.69 5.88 5.91
N PRO A 83 -8.32 7.01 6.30
CA PRO A 83 -9.53 6.97 7.13
C PRO A 83 -10.73 6.35 6.39
N ILE A 84 -10.81 6.49 5.07
CA ILE A 84 -11.88 5.93 4.25
C ILE A 84 -11.84 4.40 4.24
N LEU A 85 -10.65 3.80 4.15
CA LEU A 85 -10.48 2.35 4.24
C LEU A 85 -10.94 1.80 5.58
N LEU A 86 -10.61 2.48 6.68
CA LEU A 86 -11.03 2.08 8.03
C LEU A 86 -12.55 2.10 8.20
N GLU A 87 -13.23 3.08 7.61
CA GLU A 87 -14.68 3.23 7.71
C GLU A 87 -15.45 2.32 6.75
N ASN A 88 -14.91 2.10 5.54
CA ASN A 88 -15.55 1.27 4.52
C ASN A 88 -15.31 -0.22 4.75
N GLU A 89 -14.19 -0.61 5.37
CA GLU A 89 -13.77 -1.98 5.70
C GLU A 89 -13.56 -2.90 4.48
N TYR A 90 -14.20 -2.68 3.35
CA TYR A 90 -14.10 -3.46 2.12
C TYR A 90 -13.29 -2.72 1.05
N LEU A 91 -12.57 -3.49 0.24
CA LEU A 91 -11.76 -2.95 -0.85
C LEU A 91 -11.61 -3.96 -2.00
N CYS A 92 -11.14 -3.45 -3.15
CA CYS A 92 -10.63 -4.27 -4.24
C CYS A 92 -9.20 -3.85 -4.57
N VAL A 93 -8.31 -4.82 -4.71
CA VAL A 93 -6.98 -4.63 -5.27
C VAL A 93 -7.04 -4.96 -6.75
N ASN A 94 -6.85 -3.95 -7.60
CA ASN A 94 -6.79 -4.11 -9.04
C ASN A 94 -5.31 -4.20 -9.46
N VAL A 95 -4.88 -5.36 -9.95
CA VAL A 95 -3.52 -5.60 -10.46
C VAL A 95 -3.45 -5.08 -11.88
N LEU A 96 -2.73 -3.99 -12.13
CA LEU A 96 -2.76 -3.30 -13.41
C LEU A 96 -1.95 -4.02 -14.50
N ALA A 97 -2.51 -4.04 -15.70
CA ALA A 97 -1.81 -4.41 -16.92
C ALA A 97 -0.91 -3.25 -17.39
N LYS A 98 0.13 -3.57 -18.14
CA LYS A 98 1.14 -2.61 -18.64
C LYS A 98 0.53 -1.43 -19.40
N TYR A 99 -0.51 -1.66 -20.19
CA TYR A 99 -1.20 -0.60 -20.94
C TYR A 99 -2.07 0.33 -20.08
N GLN A 100 -2.20 0.05 -18.77
CA GLN A 100 -2.97 0.86 -17.81
C GLN A 100 -2.08 1.83 -17.01
N GLN A 101 -0.98 2.30 -17.58
CA GLN A 101 -0.11 3.26 -16.91
C GLN A 101 -0.84 4.57 -16.59
N ASP A 102 -1.73 5.03 -17.47
CA ASP A 102 -2.56 6.22 -17.27
C ASP A 102 -3.48 6.08 -16.03
N VAL A 103 -4.06 4.90 -15.82
CA VAL A 103 -4.82 4.57 -14.60
C VAL A 103 -3.93 4.77 -13.36
N ALA A 104 -2.72 4.20 -13.40
CA ALA A 104 -1.78 4.33 -12.29
C ALA A 104 -1.44 5.79 -12.00
N GLU A 105 -1.19 6.60 -13.02
CA GLU A 105 -0.88 8.04 -12.91
C GLU A 105 -2.05 8.84 -12.33
N HIS A 106 -3.28 8.56 -12.76
CA HIS A 106 -4.49 9.22 -12.24
C HIS A 106 -4.64 8.97 -10.73
N PHE A 107 -4.56 7.70 -10.32
CA PHE A 107 -4.76 7.32 -8.91
C PHE A 107 -3.52 7.54 -8.02
N ALA A 108 -2.34 7.79 -8.62
CA ALA A 108 -1.16 8.31 -7.91
C ALA A 108 -1.24 9.83 -7.65
N GLY A 109 -2.24 10.52 -8.23
CA GLY A 109 -2.36 11.97 -8.12
C GLY A 109 -1.33 12.74 -8.96
N MET A 110 -0.80 12.12 -10.02
CA MET A 110 0.15 12.75 -10.96
C MET A 110 -0.56 13.63 -11.99
N THR A 111 -1.87 13.56 -12.06
CA THR A 111 -2.74 14.38 -12.93
C THR A 111 -3.49 15.42 -12.10
N LYS A 112 -4.11 16.41 -12.78
CA LYS A 112 -4.91 17.46 -12.12
C LYS A 112 -6.35 17.04 -11.79
N LEU A 113 -6.70 15.76 -12.03
CA LEU A 113 -8.05 15.23 -11.80
C LEU A 113 -8.37 15.16 -10.30
N THR A 114 -9.57 15.55 -9.95
CA THR A 114 -10.14 15.32 -8.62
C THR A 114 -10.33 13.82 -8.37
N PRO A 115 -10.47 13.37 -7.11
CA PRO A 115 -10.72 11.95 -6.83
C PRO A 115 -11.93 11.36 -7.56
N ALA A 116 -13.00 12.13 -7.77
CA ALA A 116 -14.19 11.71 -8.52
C ALA A 116 -13.90 11.58 -10.02
N GLU A 117 -13.30 12.60 -10.63
CA GLU A 117 -12.98 12.62 -12.05
C GLU A 117 -12.04 11.49 -12.49
N ARG A 118 -11.17 10.97 -11.58
CA ARG A 118 -10.31 9.82 -11.89
C ARG A 118 -11.10 8.57 -12.25
N PHE A 119 -12.24 8.36 -11.60
CA PHE A 119 -13.12 7.23 -11.91
C PHE A 119 -13.87 7.41 -13.23
N GLU A 120 -14.13 8.65 -13.65
CA GLU A 120 -14.84 8.96 -14.90
C GLU A 120 -13.99 8.70 -16.16
N GLN A 121 -12.67 8.60 -16.02
CA GLN A 121 -11.75 8.36 -17.14
C GLN A 121 -11.72 6.91 -17.61
N HIS A 122 -12.28 5.97 -16.84
CA HIS A 122 -12.13 4.55 -17.08
C HIS A 122 -13.43 3.79 -16.85
N ILE A 123 -13.51 2.56 -17.38
CA ILE A 123 -14.67 1.68 -17.22
C ILE A 123 -14.48 0.85 -15.95
N TRP A 124 -15.47 0.89 -15.09
CA TRP A 124 -15.49 0.19 -13.81
C TRP A 124 -16.71 -0.71 -13.70
N HIS A 125 -16.49 -1.89 -13.15
CA HIS A 125 -17.55 -2.84 -12.79
C HIS A 125 -17.60 -2.99 -11.27
N ARG A 126 -18.67 -3.60 -10.74
CA ARG A 126 -18.76 -3.96 -9.32
C ARG A 126 -18.60 -5.47 -9.17
N GLY A 127 -17.66 -5.90 -8.31
CA GLY A 127 -17.57 -7.28 -7.88
C GLY A 127 -18.68 -7.63 -6.87
N LYS A 128 -18.69 -8.88 -6.40
CA LYS A 128 -19.71 -9.38 -5.44
C LYS A 128 -19.74 -8.62 -4.12
N THR A 129 -18.59 -8.13 -3.67
CA THR A 129 -18.47 -7.30 -2.46
C THR A 129 -18.96 -5.87 -2.66
N GLY A 130 -19.39 -5.50 -3.88
CA GLY A 130 -19.82 -4.16 -4.25
C GLY A 130 -18.68 -3.19 -4.57
N GLN A 131 -17.42 -3.60 -4.38
CA GLN A 131 -16.25 -2.77 -4.65
C GLN A 131 -15.98 -2.66 -6.15
N LEU A 132 -15.36 -1.54 -6.55
CA LEU A 132 -15.10 -1.25 -7.96
C LEU A 132 -13.86 -2.00 -8.44
N GLN A 133 -13.99 -2.65 -9.59
CA GLN A 133 -12.93 -3.29 -10.35
C GLN A 133 -12.80 -2.64 -11.72
N ILE A 134 -11.58 -2.30 -12.14
CA ILE A 134 -11.32 -1.65 -13.42
C ILE A 134 -11.32 -2.68 -14.54
N GLU A 135 -11.95 -2.36 -15.66
CA GLU A 135 -11.90 -3.21 -16.85
C GLU A 135 -10.47 -3.40 -17.34
N GLY A 136 -10.12 -4.63 -17.74
CA GLY A 136 -8.83 -4.97 -18.34
C GLY A 136 -7.66 -5.13 -17.37
N ALA A 137 -7.86 -5.06 -16.05
CA ALA A 137 -6.79 -5.41 -15.10
C ALA A 137 -6.49 -6.91 -15.13
N LEU A 138 -5.24 -7.29 -14.78
CA LEU A 138 -4.80 -8.69 -14.75
C LEU A 138 -5.50 -9.51 -13.67
N ALA A 139 -5.79 -8.87 -12.53
CA ALA A 139 -6.53 -9.52 -11.47
C ALA A 139 -7.31 -8.49 -10.63
N HIS A 140 -8.41 -8.97 -10.04
CA HIS A 140 -9.22 -8.26 -9.06
C HIS A 140 -9.30 -9.11 -7.80
N LEU A 141 -8.80 -8.57 -6.70
CA LEU A 141 -8.75 -9.24 -5.42
C LEU A 141 -9.66 -8.45 -4.47
N HIS A 142 -10.90 -8.92 -4.32
CA HIS A 142 -11.89 -8.32 -3.43
C HIS A 142 -11.77 -8.91 -2.04
N GLY A 143 -11.80 -8.06 -1.02
CA GLY A 143 -11.69 -8.52 0.35
C GLY A 143 -12.09 -7.47 1.37
N HIS A 144 -11.92 -7.85 2.63
CA HIS A 144 -12.23 -7.00 3.78
C HIS A 144 -11.06 -6.95 4.77
N ILE A 145 -10.96 -5.84 5.49
CA ILE A 145 -9.95 -5.61 6.51
C ILE A 145 -10.27 -6.45 7.73
N VAL A 146 -9.37 -7.35 8.12
CA VAL A 146 -9.53 -8.20 9.32
C VAL A 146 -8.68 -7.69 10.48
N GLU A 147 -7.57 -6.99 10.19
CA GLU A 147 -6.68 -6.46 11.20
C GLU A 147 -5.93 -5.24 10.66
N HIS A 148 -5.57 -4.33 11.55
CA HIS A 148 -4.84 -3.11 11.21
C HIS A 148 -3.89 -2.72 12.35
N HIS A 149 -2.64 -2.40 11.98
CA HIS A 149 -1.62 -1.89 12.89
C HIS A 149 -0.97 -0.61 12.36
N VAL A 150 -0.57 0.27 13.25
CA VAL A 150 0.23 1.45 12.88
C VAL A 150 1.71 1.15 13.07
N MET A 151 2.49 1.36 12.00
CA MET A 151 3.93 1.28 12.03
C MET A 151 4.55 2.57 11.48
N GLY A 152 5.10 3.39 12.35
CA GLY A 152 5.67 4.70 11.97
C GLY A 152 4.63 5.60 11.31
N THR A 153 4.83 5.92 10.04
CA THR A 153 3.94 6.79 9.25
C THR A 153 2.86 6.05 8.48
N HIS A 154 2.83 4.71 8.54
CA HIS A 154 1.93 3.87 7.77
C HIS A 154 1.03 3.02 8.65
N GLY A 155 -0.17 2.75 8.15
CA GLY A 155 -1.00 1.66 8.61
C GLY A 155 -0.73 0.40 7.79
N VAL A 156 -0.60 -0.72 8.47
CA VAL A 156 -0.47 -2.06 7.90
C VAL A 156 -1.83 -2.72 8.02
N PHE A 157 -2.47 -2.99 6.89
CA PHE A 157 -3.81 -3.57 6.81
C PHE A 157 -3.71 -5.03 6.36
N TYR A 158 -4.33 -5.92 7.10
CA TYR A 158 -4.47 -7.33 6.75
C TYR A 158 -5.84 -7.55 6.13
N ILE A 159 -5.85 -8.12 4.92
CA ILE A 159 -7.04 -8.26 4.10
C ILE A 159 -7.32 -9.73 3.85
N HIS A 160 -8.47 -10.24 4.32
CA HIS A 160 -8.98 -11.52 3.85
C HIS A 160 -9.66 -11.33 2.50
N LEU A 161 -9.37 -12.23 1.55
CA LEU A 161 -9.93 -12.19 0.21
C LEU A 161 -11.21 -13.01 0.13
N ASP A 162 -12.27 -12.38 -0.37
CA ASP A 162 -13.62 -12.95 -0.51
C ASP A 162 -13.93 -13.39 -1.95
N GLU A 163 -13.30 -12.72 -2.93
CA GLU A 163 -13.46 -13.01 -4.36
C GLU A 163 -12.16 -12.69 -5.10
N ILE A 164 -11.74 -13.61 -5.96
CA ILE A 164 -10.52 -13.48 -6.77
C ILE A 164 -10.89 -13.75 -8.21
N LEU A 165 -10.62 -12.77 -9.09
CA LEU A 165 -10.74 -12.88 -10.54
C LEU A 165 -9.37 -12.60 -11.15
N HIS A 166 -8.98 -13.33 -12.20
CA HIS A 166 -7.74 -13.08 -12.93
C HIS A 166 -7.91 -13.35 -14.43
N HIS A 167 -7.04 -12.73 -15.22
CA HIS A 167 -6.98 -12.82 -16.67
C HIS A 167 -5.51 -12.98 -17.10
N ASP A 168 -5.24 -13.89 -18.03
CA ASP A 168 -3.87 -14.33 -18.37
C ASP A 168 -3.29 -13.64 -19.63
N GLU A 169 -3.94 -12.61 -20.19
CA GLU A 169 -3.70 -12.15 -21.56
C GLU A 169 -2.78 -10.90 -21.68
N ALA A 170 -2.23 -10.36 -20.60
CA ALA A 170 -1.44 -9.13 -20.68
C ALA A 170 -0.21 -9.14 -19.76
N GLU A 171 0.78 -8.29 -20.11
CA GLU A 171 1.95 -8.04 -19.26
C GLU A 171 1.59 -7.17 -18.06
N PRO A 172 2.22 -7.36 -16.87
CA PRO A 172 1.98 -6.52 -15.70
C PRO A 172 2.59 -5.13 -15.86
N LEU A 173 1.93 -4.12 -15.30
CA LEU A 173 2.55 -2.82 -15.07
C LEU A 173 3.50 -2.94 -13.88
N LEU A 174 4.78 -2.62 -14.11
CA LEU A 174 5.80 -2.63 -13.08
C LEU A 174 6.20 -1.22 -12.67
N TYR A 175 6.73 -1.08 -11.46
CA TYR A 175 7.36 0.13 -10.97
C TYR A 175 8.78 -0.20 -10.50
N PHE A 176 9.77 0.42 -11.14
CA PHE A 176 11.18 0.20 -10.89
C PHE A 176 11.95 1.50 -11.04
N ARG A 177 12.89 1.77 -10.15
CA ARG A 177 13.69 3.01 -10.14
C ARG A 177 12.84 4.28 -10.24
N ARG A 178 11.68 4.29 -9.57
CA ARG A 178 10.71 5.41 -9.56
C ARG A 178 10.08 5.72 -10.92
N GLN A 179 10.01 4.72 -11.80
CA GLN A 179 9.38 4.82 -13.12
C GLN A 179 8.46 3.62 -13.35
N PHE A 180 7.38 3.85 -14.08
CA PHE A 180 6.54 2.79 -14.63
C PHE A 180 7.23 2.16 -15.84
N GLY A 181 7.04 0.83 -16.05
CA GLY A 181 7.61 0.08 -17.17
C GLY A 181 7.02 -1.30 -17.41
#